data_1a9fe9e8433cf94ed5ef948cd1218d10
#
_entry.id   1a9fe9e8433cf94ed5ef948cd1218d10
#
_cell.length_a   1.000
_cell.length_b   1.000
_cell.length_c   1.000
_cell.angle_alpha   90.00
_cell.angle_beta   90.00
_cell.angle_gamma   90.00
#
_symmetry.space_group_name_H-M   'P 1'
#
loop_
_entity.id
_entity.type
_entity.pdbx_description
1 polymer ?
#
loop_
_entity_poly.entity_id
_entity_poly.type
_entity_poly.pdbx_seq_one_letter_code
_entity_poly.pdbx_strand_id
1 'polypeptide(L)'
;MRVGNTPMIKLSDKLYAKLESVNPGGSIKDRPVKYILDYAENNRLITKGDTIIEATSGNTGISLSMMCAERGYKCIIVMPSDMSIERKKMLKFFGAELIEVDAGDFDGAIAKK
;
A
#
# COMPACT_ATOMS: atom_id res chain seq x y z
N MET A 1 -11.60 9.57 1.20
CA MET A 1 -10.38 9.13 1.93
C MET A 1 -9.40 10.29 2.01
N ARG A 2 -8.91 10.56 3.18
CA ARG A 2 -8.10 11.76 3.43
C ARG A 2 -6.63 11.40 3.64
N VAL A 3 -5.87 11.38 2.55
CA VAL A 3 -4.44 11.14 2.57
C VAL A 3 -3.68 12.46 2.70
N GLY A 4 -2.65 12.46 3.52
CA GLY A 4 -1.82 13.65 3.72
C GLY A 4 -2.40 14.60 4.75
N ASN A 5 -1.92 15.84 4.72
CA ASN A 5 -2.30 16.86 5.69
C ASN A 5 -2.12 16.38 7.14
N THR A 6 -1.05 15.64 7.37
CA THR A 6 -0.74 15.03 8.67
C THR A 6 -0.17 16.06 9.62
N PRO A 7 -0.37 15.91 10.95
CA PRO A 7 0.12 16.89 11.92
C PRO A 7 1.64 16.93 11.98
N MET A 8 2.16 18.11 12.27
CA MET A 8 3.56 18.33 12.57
C MET A 8 3.74 18.29 14.08
N ILE A 9 4.61 17.43 14.56
CA ILE A 9 4.88 17.30 16.01
C ILE A 9 6.25 17.87 16.32
N LYS A 10 6.32 18.71 17.34
CA LYS A 10 7.57 19.25 17.83
C LYS A 10 8.19 18.26 18.81
N LEU A 11 9.36 17.74 18.49
CA LEU A 11 10.09 16.80 19.35
C LEU A 11 11.13 17.52 20.22
N SER A 12 11.72 18.60 19.71
CA SER A 12 12.64 19.47 20.45
C SER A 12 12.65 20.84 19.78
N ASP A 13 13.43 21.78 20.29
CA ASP A 13 13.46 23.15 19.75
C ASP A 13 13.86 23.21 18.26
N LYS A 14 14.62 22.20 17.80
CA LYS A 14 15.11 22.15 16.42
C LYS A 14 14.65 20.92 15.64
N LEU A 15 13.78 20.09 16.20
CA LEU A 15 13.37 18.85 15.59
C LEU A 15 11.85 18.71 15.54
N TYR A 16 11.33 18.54 14.35
CA TYR A 16 9.90 18.33 14.12
C TYR A 16 9.70 17.03 13.33
N ALA A 17 8.56 16.42 13.49
CA ALA A 17 8.21 15.21 12.76
C ALA A 17 6.79 15.30 12.22
N LYS A 18 6.59 14.82 10.99
CA LYS A 18 5.26 14.63 10.41
C LYS A 18 4.71 13.28 10.85
N LEU A 19 3.55 13.29 11.47
CA LEU A 19 2.93 12.06 11.99
C LEU A 19 2.19 11.33 10.88
N GLU A 20 2.93 10.61 10.03
CA GLU A 20 2.36 9.93 8.87
C GLU A 20 1.49 8.71 9.22
N SER A 21 1.57 8.21 10.44
CA SER A 21 0.68 7.14 10.92
C SER A 21 -0.79 7.56 10.99
N VAL A 22 -1.08 8.85 10.89
CA VAL A 22 -2.45 9.38 10.85
C VAL A 22 -3.11 9.17 9.47
N ASN A 23 -2.32 8.90 8.43
CA ASN A 23 -2.89 8.54 7.13
C ASN A 23 -3.81 7.31 7.26
N PRO A 24 -4.86 7.18 6.43
CA PRO A 24 -5.81 6.07 6.52
C PRO A 24 -5.19 4.68 6.51
N GLY A 25 -4.14 4.47 5.71
CA GLY A 25 -3.40 3.20 5.68
C GLY A 25 -2.35 3.07 6.78
N GLY A 26 -2.15 4.10 7.59
CA GLY A 26 -1.25 4.08 8.73
C GLY A 26 0.20 4.40 8.44
N SER A 27 0.54 4.88 7.24
CA SER A 27 1.92 5.20 6.90
C SER A 27 2.03 6.26 5.80
N ILE A 28 3.27 6.71 5.56
CA ILE A 28 3.57 7.65 4.48
C ILE A 28 3.26 7.06 3.09
N LYS A 29 3.17 5.75 2.99
CA LYS A 29 2.96 5.07 1.68
C LYS A 29 1.62 5.39 1.05
N ASP A 30 0.64 5.87 1.80
CA ASP A 30 -0.60 6.37 1.23
C ASP A 30 -0.36 7.50 0.22
N ARG A 31 0.65 8.33 0.44
CA ARG A 31 0.96 9.46 -0.45
C ARG A 31 1.40 9.00 -1.84
N PRO A 32 2.47 8.19 -1.99
CA PRO A 32 2.90 7.77 -3.32
C PRO A 32 1.86 6.89 -4.02
N VAL A 33 1.17 6.02 -3.30
CA VAL A 33 0.15 5.14 -3.89
C VAL A 33 -1.01 5.97 -4.42
N LYS A 34 -1.50 6.94 -3.65
CA LYS A 34 -2.55 7.84 -4.11
C LYS A 34 -2.13 8.60 -5.37
N TYR A 35 -0.91 9.12 -5.39
CA TYR A 35 -0.40 9.85 -6.56
C TYR A 35 -0.34 8.95 -7.79
N ILE A 36 0.17 7.74 -7.65
CA ILE A 36 0.29 6.79 -8.76
C ILE A 36 -1.08 6.43 -9.32
N LEU A 37 -2.04 6.12 -8.45
CA LEU A 37 -3.39 5.78 -8.88
C LEU A 37 -4.11 6.97 -9.53
N ASP A 38 -3.99 8.15 -8.94
CA ASP A 38 -4.56 9.37 -9.52
C ASP A 38 -3.98 9.65 -10.90
N TYR A 39 -2.65 9.53 -11.04
CA TYR A 39 -1.98 9.72 -12.32
C TYR A 39 -2.47 8.71 -13.36
N ALA A 40 -2.53 7.44 -12.99
CA ALA A 40 -2.94 6.39 -13.90
C ALA A 40 -4.39 6.58 -14.36
N GLU A 41 -5.27 6.95 -13.44
CA GLU A 41 -6.67 7.23 -13.77
C GLU A 41 -6.82 8.44 -14.68
N ASN A 42 -6.12 9.55 -14.35
CA ASN A 42 -6.19 10.79 -15.13
C ASN A 42 -5.64 10.64 -16.54
N ASN A 43 -4.69 9.73 -16.74
CA ASN A 43 -4.11 9.44 -18.06
C ASN A 43 -4.76 8.23 -18.73
N ARG A 44 -5.86 7.73 -18.19
CA ARG A 44 -6.63 6.60 -18.72
C ARG A 44 -5.81 5.32 -18.90
N LEU A 45 -4.82 5.11 -18.05
CA LEU A 45 -4.00 3.89 -18.04
C LEU A 45 -4.72 2.73 -17.36
N ILE A 46 -5.60 3.05 -16.40
CA ILE A 46 -6.40 2.06 -15.67
C ILE A 46 -7.85 2.52 -15.60
N THR A 47 -8.74 1.55 -15.47
CA THR A 47 -10.17 1.82 -15.31
C THR A 47 -10.76 0.86 -14.29
N LYS A 48 -11.86 1.25 -13.66
CA LYS A 48 -12.54 0.47 -12.63
C LYS A 48 -12.74 -0.97 -13.06
N GLY A 49 -12.40 -1.92 -12.20
CA GLY A 49 -12.47 -3.34 -12.50
C GLY A 49 -11.13 -3.94 -12.93
N ASP A 50 -10.16 -3.13 -13.28
CA ASP A 50 -8.83 -3.62 -13.63
C ASP A 50 -8.15 -4.27 -12.44
N THR A 51 -7.17 -5.12 -12.70
CA THR A 51 -6.38 -5.79 -11.68
C THR A 51 -5.04 -5.10 -11.53
N ILE A 52 -4.71 -4.75 -10.29
CA ILE A 52 -3.43 -4.11 -9.94
C ILE A 52 -2.60 -5.10 -9.15
N ILE A 53 -1.38 -5.32 -9.58
CA ILE A 53 -0.46 -6.30 -8.99
C ILE A 53 0.79 -5.58 -8.52
N GLU A 54 1.24 -5.87 -7.30
CA GLU A 54 2.49 -5.33 -6.77
C GLU A 54 3.21 -6.34 -5.90
N ALA A 55 4.54 -6.35 -6.01
CA ALA A 55 5.40 -7.11 -5.11
C ALA A 55 5.86 -6.18 -3.99
N THR A 56 5.50 -6.49 -2.77
CA THR A 56 5.76 -5.62 -1.62
C THR A 56 5.89 -6.44 -0.35
N SER A 57 6.67 -5.95 0.60
CA SER A 57 6.82 -6.60 1.91
C SER A 57 6.17 -5.79 3.04
N GLY A 58 5.49 -4.69 2.73
CA GLY A 58 5.03 -3.83 3.82
C GLY A 58 3.93 -2.84 3.48
N ASN A 59 4.16 -1.61 3.87
CA ASN A 59 3.15 -0.55 3.89
C ASN A 59 2.60 -0.17 2.51
N THR A 60 3.39 -0.32 1.46
CA THR A 60 2.91 -0.07 0.09
C THR A 60 1.75 -1.01 -0.25
N GLY A 61 1.86 -2.28 0.12
CA GLY A 61 0.79 -3.24 -0.12
C GLY A 61 -0.49 -2.90 0.63
N ILE A 62 -0.36 -2.46 1.88
CA ILE A 62 -1.51 -2.05 2.68
C ILE A 62 -2.20 -0.84 2.05
N SER A 63 -1.45 0.20 1.69
CA SER A 63 -2.00 1.39 1.04
C SER A 63 -2.67 1.04 -0.28
N LEU A 64 -2.03 0.21 -1.10
CA LEU A 64 -2.56 -0.19 -2.39
C LEU A 64 -3.85 -1.00 -2.25
N SER A 65 -3.88 -1.97 -1.34
CA SER A 65 -5.05 -2.80 -1.10
C SER A 65 -6.25 -1.96 -0.65
N MET A 66 -6.02 -1.03 0.26
CA MET A 66 -7.05 -0.14 0.77
C MET A 66 -7.63 0.74 -0.34
N MET A 67 -6.77 1.36 -1.14
CA MET A 67 -7.22 2.26 -2.21
C MET A 67 -7.88 1.49 -3.36
N CYS A 68 -7.40 0.30 -3.67
CA CYS A 68 -8.06 -0.56 -4.66
C CYS A 68 -9.48 -0.94 -4.21
N ALA A 69 -9.64 -1.27 -2.94
CA ALA A 69 -10.96 -1.57 -2.38
C ALA A 69 -11.91 -0.37 -2.51
N GLU A 70 -11.43 0.83 -2.21
CA GLU A 70 -12.22 2.05 -2.31
C GLU A 70 -12.60 2.38 -3.76
N ARG A 71 -11.65 2.22 -4.69
CA ARG A 71 -11.83 2.66 -6.07
C ARG A 71 -12.36 1.58 -7.02
N GLY A 72 -12.56 0.36 -6.53
CA GLY A 72 -13.14 -0.71 -7.33
C GLY A 72 -12.16 -1.44 -8.23
N TYR A 73 -10.89 -1.49 -7.87
CA TYR A 73 -9.89 -2.32 -8.54
C TYR A 73 -9.74 -3.66 -7.84
N LYS A 74 -9.37 -4.69 -8.59
CA LYS A 74 -8.86 -5.92 -8.01
C LYS A 74 -7.41 -5.72 -7.63
N CYS A 75 -6.99 -6.30 -6.51
CA CYS A 75 -5.62 -6.12 -6.02
C CYS A 75 -4.99 -7.47 -5.73
N ILE A 76 -3.80 -7.68 -6.27
CA ILE A 76 -2.99 -8.87 -6.00
C ILE A 76 -1.67 -8.39 -5.41
N ILE A 77 -1.35 -8.89 -4.23
CA ILE A 77 -0.10 -8.57 -3.54
C ILE A 77 0.77 -9.81 -3.48
N VAL A 78 1.97 -9.71 -4.02
CA VAL A 78 2.98 -10.77 -3.95
C VAL A 78 3.96 -10.42 -2.85
N MET A 79 4.14 -11.31 -1.88
CA MET A 79 4.96 -11.02 -0.71
C MET A 79 5.66 -12.27 -0.18
N PRO A 80 6.80 -12.11 0.55
CA PRO A 80 7.43 -13.24 1.23
C PRO A 80 6.51 -13.83 2.29
N SER A 81 6.56 -15.14 2.47
CA SER A 81 5.70 -15.88 3.40
C SER A 81 5.97 -15.56 4.87
N ASP A 82 7.15 -15.02 5.19
CA ASP A 82 7.55 -14.67 6.56
C ASP A 82 7.05 -13.31 7.03
N MET A 83 6.23 -12.65 6.25
CA MET A 83 5.61 -11.40 6.69
C MET A 83 4.64 -11.65 7.85
N SER A 84 4.42 -10.64 8.69
CA SER A 84 3.59 -10.78 9.88
C SER A 84 2.16 -11.20 9.56
N ILE A 85 1.55 -11.95 10.47
CA ILE A 85 0.15 -12.37 10.35
C ILE A 85 -0.77 -11.14 10.32
N GLU A 86 -0.44 -10.10 11.08
CA GLU A 86 -1.21 -8.85 11.14
C GLU A 86 -1.29 -8.18 9.77
N ARG A 87 -0.16 -8.11 9.05
CA ARG A 87 -0.14 -7.55 7.71
C ARG A 87 -0.96 -8.37 6.73
N LYS A 88 -0.82 -9.69 6.79
CA LYS A 88 -1.61 -10.60 5.94
C LYS A 88 -3.10 -10.42 6.18
N LYS A 89 -3.50 -10.31 7.45
CA LYS A 89 -4.90 -10.08 7.81
C LYS A 89 -5.41 -8.74 7.30
N MET A 90 -4.62 -7.67 7.41
CA MET A 90 -5.00 -6.36 6.88
C MET A 90 -5.21 -6.39 5.37
N LEU A 91 -4.28 -7.02 4.64
CA LEU A 91 -4.40 -7.13 3.19
C LEU A 91 -5.67 -7.88 2.79
N LYS A 92 -5.94 -9.00 3.46
CA LYS A 92 -7.16 -9.78 3.21
C LYS A 92 -8.42 -9.02 3.60
N PHE A 93 -8.37 -8.26 4.68
CA PHE A 93 -9.49 -7.43 5.11
C PHE A 93 -9.89 -6.42 4.03
N PHE A 94 -8.90 -5.84 3.35
CA PHE A 94 -9.16 -4.93 2.23
C PHE A 94 -9.50 -5.66 0.92
N GLY A 95 -9.54 -6.98 0.93
CA GLY A 95 -9.95 -7.77 -0.22
C GLY A 95 -8.84 -8.09 -1.21
N ALA A 96 -7.58 -7.88 -0.85
CA ALA A 96 -6.47 -8.24 -1.72
C ALA A 96 -6.27 -9.75 -1.76
N GLU A 97 -5.90 -10.26 -2.94
CA GLU A 97 -5.43 -11.62 -3.09
C GLU A 97 -3.94 -11.66 -2.76
N LEU A 98 -3.53 -12.59 -1.90
CA LEU A 98 -2.13 -12.74 -1.52
C LEU A 98 -1.50 -13.91 -2.26
N ILE A 99 -0.34 -13.65 -2.88
CA ILE A 99 0.52 -14.69 -3.44
C ILE A 99 1.80 -14.66 -2.61
N GLU A 100 2.06 -15.73 -1.87
CA GLU A 100 3.22 -15.84 -1.01
C GLU A 100 4.36 -16.55 -1.75
N VAL A 101 5.58 -16.04 -1.56
CA VAL A 101 6.82 -16.66 -2.06
C VAL A 101 7.69 -17.06 -0.89
N ASP A 102 8.81 -17.73 -1.16
CA ASP A 102 9.72 -18.19 -0.10
C ASP A 102 10.16 -17.01 0.79
N ALA A 103 10.33 -17.31 2.08
CA ALA A 103 10.70 -16.32 3.08
C ALA A 103 12.00 -15.59 2.66
N GLY A 104 11.95 -14.24 2.67
CA GLY A 104 13.11 -13.42 2.30
C GLY A 104 13.40 -13.34 0.81
N ASP A 105 12.60 -13.97 -0.04
CA ASP A 105 12.86 -14.03 -1.48
C ASP A 105 12.18 -12.85 -2.21
N PHE A 106 12.80 -11.68 -2.17
CA PHE A 106 12.30 -10.51 -2.88
C PHE A 106 12.39 -10.66 -4.40
N ASP A 107 13.44 -11.33 -4.88
CA ASP A 107 13.59 -11.57 -6.33
C ASP A 107 12.48 -12.48 -6.83
N GLY A 108 12.14 -13.52 -6.08
CA GLY A 108 11.01 -14.38 -6.38
C GLY A 108 9.68 -13.64 -6.37
N ALA A 109 9.48 -12.73 -5.41
CA ALA A 109 8.28 -11.89 -5.36
C ALA A 109 8.17 -11.00 -6.59
N ILE A 110 9.26 -10.36 -6.99
CA ILE A 110 9.29 -9.52 -8.18
C ILE A 110 9.03 -10.35 -9.45
N ALA A 111 9.59 -11.54 -9.53
CA ALA A 111 9.41 -12.42 -10.69
C ALA A 111 7.96 -12.90 -10.84
N LYS A 112 7.22 -13.06 -9.74
CA LYS A 112 5.80 -13.46 -9.77
C LYS A 112 4.84 -12.32 -10.04
N LYS A 113 5.31 -11.11 -9.90
CA LYS A 113 4.53 -9.91 -10.17
C LYS A 113 4.08 -9.82 -11.67
#